data_8a1f1b47305178eab9a63ee242fb0222
#
_entry.id   8a1f1b47305178eab9a63ee242fb0222
#
_cell.length_a   1.000
_cell.length_b   1.000
_cell.length_c   1.000
_cell.angle_alpha   90.00
_cell.angle_beta   90.00
_cell.angle_gamma   90.00
#
_symmetry.space_group_name_H-M   'P 1'
#
loop_
_entity.id
_entity.type
_entity.pdbx_description
1 polymer ?
#
loop_
_entity_poly.entity_id
_entity_poly.type
_entity_poly.pdbx_seq_one_letter_code
_entity_poly.pdbx_strand_id
1 'polypeptide(L)'
;MSLGTAISRLRAEKNMSQSDLAEALGVSRQSVSKWETDSSVPELDKLVRISQCFGVTLDELVHGEGESQQKETVPEKVQEPAAGQAAVSARRIAGILLLCMGFLTVLILTVMGSLAGGLILASPFLLCGTICLLVRHRAALWCGWVVYLLADAYLRWGTGINFRLTWLTLVFTPEMNYIRLAVGWGQLLGMVLLVLLTVRSFRMTRLEPDHRKTWILQIGWGLLLLSSLLLRIWIGETRWFSMLLMAADWARLALLTVLLTAGVCLWRTKRGKN
;
A
#
# COMPACT_ATOMS: atom_id res chain seq x y z
N MET A 1 -34.17 9.63 29.66
CA MET A 1 -35.30 8.96 28.95
C MET A 1 -34.90 7.50 28.81
N SER A 2 -35.81 6.51 29.00
CA SER A 2 -35.39 5.11 28.85
C SER A 2 -35.32 4.72 27.36
N LEU A 3 -34.54 3.68 27.02
CA LEU A 3 -34.42 3.16 25.66
C LEU A 3 -35.80 2.74 25.10
N GLY A 4 -36.61 2.09 25.89
CA GLY A 4 -37.95 1.66 25.46
C GLY A 4 -38.86 2.83 25.11
N THR A 5 -38.85 3.90 25.92
CA THR A 5 -39.61 5.13 25.62
C THR A 5 -39.11 5.83 24.36
N ALA A 6 -37.79 5.80 24.08
CA ALA A 6 -37.22 6.35 22.85
C ALA A 6 -37.67 5.54 21.61
N ILE A 7 -37.64 4.22 21.68
CA ILE A 7 -38.10 3.34 20.58
C ILE A 7 -39.59 3.57 20.30
N SER A 8 -40.43 3.62 21.34
CA SER A 8 -41.87 3.84 21.21
C SER A 8 -42.19 5.20 20.59
N ARG A 9 -41.49 6.28 21.00
CA ARG A 9 -41.63 7.61 20.44
C ARG A 9 -41.26 7.66 18.95
N LEU A 10 -40.07 7.16 18.61
CA LEU A 10 -39.57 7.18 17.22
C LEU A 10 -40.47 6.36 16.29
N ARG A 11 -41.00 5.24 16.77
CA ARG A 11 -41.98 4.45 16.03
C ARG A 11 -43.30 5.24 15.80
N ALA A 12 -43.80 5.92 16.84
CA ALA A 12 -45.02 6.74 16.72
C ALA A 12 -44.82 7.92 15.76
N GLU A 13 -43.66 8.59 15.78
CA GLU A 13 -43.32 9.66 14.86
C GLU A 13 -43.33 9.20 13.39
N LYS A 14 -42.94 7.94 13.11
CA LYS A 14 -43.03 7.33 11.77
C LYS A 14 -44.41 6.69 11.48
N ASN A 15 -45.40 6.85 12.32
CA ASN A 15 -46.73 6.26 12.18
C ASN A 15 -46.71 4.74 11.99
N MET A 16 -45.75 4.03 12.59
CA MET A 16 -45.61 2.58 12.49
C MET A 16 -46.33 1.90 13.67
N SER A 17 -46.99 0.77 13.42
CA SER A 17 -47.47 -0.12 14.51
C SER A 17 -46.30 -0.94 15.06
N GLN A 18 -46.49 -1.56 16.26
CA GLN A 18 -45.51 -2.52 16.80
C GLN A 18 -45.25 -3.71 15.86
N SER A 19 -46.26 -4.08 15.07
CA SER A 19 -46.16 -5.16 14.10
C SER A 19 -45.31 -4.73 12.89
N ASP A 20 -45.45 -3.50 12.38
CA ASP A 20 -44.68 -2.96 11.25
C ASP A 20 -43.22 -2.83 11.63
N LEU A 21 -42.91 -2.37 12.85
CA LEU A 21 -41.54 -2.30 13.34
C LEU A 21 -40.93 -3.69 13.50
N ALA A 22 -41.71 -4.66 13.99
CA ALA A 22 -41.28 -6.04 14.14
C ALA A 22 -40.93 -6.68 12.79
N GLU A 23 -41.75 -6.44 11.77
CA GLU A 23 -41.52 -6.90 10.40
C GLU A 23 -40.26 -6.27 9.80
N ALA A 24 -40.09 -4.93 9.91
CA ALA A 24 -38.92 -4.20 9.44
C ALA A 24 -37.59 -4.69 10.08
N LEU A 25 -37.63 -5.11 11.34
CA LEU A 25 -36.47 -5.58 12.09
C LEU A 25 -36.26 -7.10 12.00
N GLY A 26 -37.22 -7.85 11.44
CA GLY A 26 -37.20 -9.32 11.37
C GLY A 26 -37.29 -9.98 12.73
N VAL A 27 -38.17 -9.46 13.64
CA VAL A 27 -38.36 -9.96 14.99
C VAL A 27 -39.85 -10.18 15.27
N SER A 28 -40.21 -10.80 16.44
CA SER A 28 -41.58 -10.93 16.84
C SER A 28 -42.16 -9.62 17.39
N ARG A 29 -43.47 -9.39 17.21
CA ARG A 29 -44.18 -8.25 17.84
C ARG A 29 -43.99 -8.22 19.36
N GLN A 30 -43.92 -9.40 19.99
CA GLN A 30 -43.71 -9.52 21.44
C GLN A 30 -42.32 -8.99 21.85
N SER A 31 -41.27 -9.17 21.00
CA SER A 31 -39.95 -8.62 21.27
C SER A 31 -39.97 -7.09 21.27
N VAL A 32 -40.63 -6.47 20.27
CA VAL A 32 -40.80 -5.01 20.22
C VAL A 32 -41.56 -4.50 21.42
N SER A 33 -42.66 -5.16 21.80
CA SER A 33 -43.45 -4.79 23.00
C SER A 33 -42.62 -4.85 24.28
N LYS A 34 -41.80 -5.88 24.47
CA LYS A 34 -40.89 -6.01 25.62
C LYS A 34 -39.81 -4.92 25.64
N TRP A 35 -39.32 -4.52 24.52
CA TRP A 35 -38.32 -3.43 24.40
C TRP A 35 -38.94 -2.08 24.73
N GLU A 36 -40.16 -1.79 24.25
CA GLU A 36 -40.86 -0.54 24.51
C GLU A 36 -41.30 -0.39 25.99
N THR A 37 -41.45 -1.51 26.69
CA THR A 37 -41.78 -1.54 28.13
C THR A 37 -40.54 -1.71 29.02
N ASP A 38 -39.33 -1.63 28.46
CA ASP A 38 -38.07 -1.88 29.16
C ASP A 38 -37.97 -3.24 29.88
N SER A 39 -38.83 -4.19 29.52
CA SER A 39 -38.85 -5.55 30.10
C SER A 39 -37.68 -6.41 29.53
N SER A 40 -37.08 -6.00 28.42
CA SER A 40 -35.86 -6.59 27.85
C SER A 40 -35.12 -5.57 27.00
N VAL A 41 -33.81 -5.74 26.87
CA VAL A 41 -32.96 -4.86 26.04
C VAL A 41 -32.72 -5.56 24.70
N PRO A 42 -32.82 -4.83 23.55
CA PRO A 42 -32.43 -5.38 22.27
C PRO A 42 -30.93 -5.73 22.22
N GLU A 43 -30.56 -6.78 21.51
CA GLU A 43 -29.16 -7.10 21.21
C GLU A 43 -28.55 -6.02 20.33
N LEU A 44 -27.21 -5.91 20.37
CA LEU A 44 -26.47 -4.83 19.69
C LEU A 44 -26.76 -4.76 18.19
N ASP A 45 -26.88 -5.88 17.49
CA ASP A 45 -27.23 -5.95 16.08
C ASP A 45 -28.67 -5.40 15.82
N LYS A 46 -29.59 -5.58 16.74
CA LYS A 46 -30.94 -5.03 16.66
C LYS A 46 -30.97 -3.54 16.95
N LEU A 47 -30.16 -3.05 17.91
CA LEU A 47 -29.99 -1.62 18.17
C LEU A 47 -29.48 -0.89 16.94
N VAL A 48 -28.47 -1.44 16.22
CA VAL A 48 -27.96 -0.88 14.97
C VAL A 48 -29.04 -0.84 13.88
N ARG A 49 -29.87 -1.88 13.75
CA ARG A 49 -30.99 -1.90 12.81
C ARG A 49 -32.09 -0.90 13.18
N ILE A 50 -32.41 -0.74 14.46
CA ILE A 50 -33.34 0.25 14.95
C ILE A 50 -32.86 1.67 14.62
N SER A 51 -31.59 1.99 14.88
CA SER A 51 -31.01 3.29 14.57
C SER A 51 -31.09 3.59 13.06
N GLN A 52 -30.78 2.61 12.22
CA GLN A 52 -30.88 2.73 10.76
C GLN A 52 -32.32 2.89 10.29
N CYS A 53 -33.25 2.14 10.86
CA CYS A 53 -34.68 2.20 10.50
C CYS A 53 -35.28 3.57 10.84
N PHE A 54 -34.89 4.16 11.94
CA PHE A 54 -35.38 5.47 12.37
C PHE A 54 -34.54 6.65 11.83
N GLY A 55 -33.30 6.41 11.35
CA GLY A 55 -32.39 7.44 10.83
C GLY A 55 -31.77 8.29 11.95
N VAL A 56 -31.63 7.72 13.15
CA VAL A 56 -31.02 8.35 14.34
C VAL A 56 -29.68 7.66 14.67
N THR A 57 -28.80 8.34 15.39
CA THR A 57 -27.58 7.72 15.90
C THR A 57 -27.88 6.80 17.08
N LEU A 58 -26.98 5.84 17.35
CA LEU A 58 -27.08 4.96 18.52
C LEU A 58 -27.09 5.76 19.83
N ASP A 59 -26.35 6.84 19.90
CA ASP A 59 -26.23 7.75 21.03
C ASP A 59 -27.54 8.48 21.29
N GLU A 60 -28.18 9.00 20.24
CA GLU A 60 -29.52 9.62 20.33
C GLU A 60 -30.59 8.62 20.72
N LEU A 61 -30.48 7.36 20.29
CA LEU A 61 -31.41 6.30 20.67
C LEU A 61 -31.30 5.94 22.15
N VAL A 62 -30.07 5.94 22.71
CA VAL A 62 -29.80 5.52 24.09
C VAL A 62 -29.99 6.67 25.08
N HIS A 63 -29.58 7.89 24.75
CA HIS A 63 -29.58 9.04 25.66
C HIS A 63 -30.76 10.01 25.44
N GLY A 64 -31.47 9.93 24.30
CA GLY A 64 -32.57 10.82 23.93
C GLY A 64 -32.11 12.22 23.53
N GLU A 65 -32.98 12.96 22.81
CA GLU A 65 -32.69 14.30 22.23
C GLU A 65 -32.50 15.45 23.25
N GLY A 66 -32.44 15.13 24.56
CA GLY A 66 -32.45 16.13 25.65
C GLY A 66 -31.08 16.65 26.08
N GLU A 67 -29.96 16.06 25.70
CA GLU A 67 -28.64 16.44 26.23
C GLU A 67 -27.63 16.97 25.19
N SER A 68 -28.09 17.34 24.00
CA SER A 68 -27.19 17.89 22.98
C SER A 68 -26.87 19.39 23.15
N GLN A 69 -27.26 20.04 24.25
CA GLN A 69 -26.95 21.45 24.54
C GLN A 69 -26.42 21.66 25.96
N GLN A 70 -25.39 20.96 26.34
CA GLN A 70 -24.42 21.44 27.30
C GLN A 70 -23.04 21.12 26.81
N LYS A 71 -22.44 22.13 26.23
CA LYS A 71 -21.01 22.24 25.95
C LYS A 71 -20.27 22.30 27.29
N GLU A 72 -20.24 21.18 28.02
CA GLU A 72 -19.26 21.00 29.06
C GLU A 72 -17.91 20.80 28.41
N THR A 73 -17.04 21.74 28.69
CA THR A 73 -15.59 21.64 28.48
C THR A 73 -15.07 20.45 29.27
N VAL A 74 -15.24 19.27 28.72
CA VAL A 74 -14.48 18.08 29.12
C VAL A 74 -13.04 18.36 28.65
N PRO A 75 -12.00 18.20 29.53
CA PRO A 75 -10.63 18.41 29.12
C PRO A 75 -10.38 17.58 27.87
N GLU A 76 -9.91 18.29 26.87
CA GLU A 76 -9.49 17.80 25.56
C GLU A 76 -8.72 16.49 25.72
N LYS A 77 -9.45 15.34 25.72
CA LYS A 77 -8.79 14.10 25.38
C LYS A 77 -8.24 14.35 23.99
N VAL A 78 -6.95 14.53 23.93
CA VAL A 78 -6.17 14.53 22.71
C VAL A 78 -6.78 13.41 21.85
N GLN A 79 -7.63 13.81 20.91
CA GLN A 79 -8.08 12.90 19.86
C GLN A 79 -6.78 12.51 19.19
N GLU A 80 -6.32 11.31 19.47
CA GLU A 80 -5.32 10.69 18.60
C GLU A 80 -5.89 10.81 17.19
N PRO A 81 -5.24 11.57 16.30
CA PRO A 81 -5.75 11.75 14.95
C PRO A 81 -5.90 10.35 14.38
N ALA A 82 -7.13 10.01 13.98
CA ALA A 82 -7.45 8.71 13.40
C ALA A 82 -6.30 8.31 12.48
N ALA A 83 -5.62 7.21 12.80
CA ALA A 83 -4.31 6.83 12.24
C ALA A 83 -4.26 6.93 10.69
N GLY A 84 -5.42 6.83 10.03
CA GLY A 84 -5.55 7.03 8.59
C GLY A 84 -5.45 8.49 8.12
N GLN A 85 -5.97 9.47 8.88
CA GLN A 85 -5.90 10.89 8.49
C GLN A 85 -4.54 11.50 8.85
N ALA A 86 -3.96 11.12 9.98
CA ALA A 86 -2.61 11.51 10.36
C ALA A 86 -1.57 10.93 9.39
N ALA A 87 -1.72 9.68 8.97
CA ALA A 87 -0.84 9.05 7.99
C ALA A 87 -0.91 9.73 6.61
N VAL A 88 -2.08 10.19 6.18
CA VAL A 88 -2.25 10.91 4.90
C VAL A 88 -1.58 12.28 4.97
N SER A 89 -1.71 13.02 6.08
CA SER A 89 -1.06 14.32 6.25
C SER A 89 0.47 14.17 6.38
N ALA A 90 0.97 13.22 7.16
CA ALA A 90 2.40 12.94 7.33
C ALA A 90 3.07 12.58 6.00
N ARG A 91 2.42 11.78 5.16
CA ARG A 91 2.95 11.43 3.83
C ARG A 91 3.06 12.65 2.91
N ARG A 92 2.07 13.54 2.90
CA ARG A 92 2.12 14.76 2.09
C ARG A 92 3.21 15.71 2.57
N ILE A 93 3.35 15.88 3.89
CA ILE A 93 4.43 16.67 4.49
C ILE A 93 5.79 16.10 4.09
N ALA A 94 6.00 14.79 4.24
CA ALA A 94 7.23 14.12 3.83
C ALA A 94 7.52 14.31 2.33
N GLY A 95 6.52 14.21 1.46
CA GLY A 95 6.66 14.44 0.02
C GLY A 95 7.10 15.87 -0.31
N ILE A 96 6.50 16.87 0.32
CA ILE A 96 6.87 18.28 0.15
C ILE A 96 8.30 18.53 0.66
N LEU A 97 8.65 18.02 1.85
CA LEU A 97 10.01 18.16 2.40
C LEU A 97 11.06 17.53 1.47
N LEU A 98 10.79 16.35 0.93
CA LEU A 98 11.69 15.70 -0.04
C LEU A 98 11.85 16.54 -1.31
N LEU A 99 10.79 17.11 -1.85
CA LEU A 99 10.87 18.00 -3.01
C LEU A 99 11.69 19.26 -2.70
N CYS A 100 11.45 19.90 -1.56
CA CYS A 100 12.23 21.07 -1.11
C CYS A 100 13.73 20.74 -0.99
N MET A 101 14.06 19.59 -0.39
CA MET A 101 15.44 19.10 -0.29
C MET A 101 16.05 18.86 -1.67
N GLY A 102 15.31 18.25 -2.58
CA GLY A 102 15.76 18.02 -3.96
C GLY A 102 16.03 19.34 -4.70
N PHE A 103 15.10 20.30 -4.64
CA PHE A 103 15.29 21.62 -5.27
C PHE A 103 16.48 22.38 -4.65
N LEU A 104 16.64 22.34 -3.32
CA LEU A 104 17.76 22.96 -2.63
C LEU A 104 19.09 22.35 -3.09
N THR A 105 19.16 21.01 -3.24
CA THR A 105 20.34 20.29 -3.74
C THR A 105 20.70 20.73 -5.16
N VAL A 106 19.71 20.83 -6.06
CA VAL A 106 19.94 21.34 -7.42
C VAL A 106 20.47 22.76 -7.39
N LEU A 107 19.85 23.65 -6.59
CA LEU A 107 20.23 25.04 -6.50
C LEU A 107 21.68 25.21 -6.04
N ILE A 108 22.06 24.55 -4.93
CA ILE A 108 23.42 24.62 -4.38
C ILE A 108 24.46 24.15 -5.38
N LEU A 109 24.25 22.99 -6.01
CA LEU A 109 25.21 22.43 -6.95
C LEU A 109 25.28 23.20 -8.27
N THR A 110 24.18 23.84 -8.68
CA THR A 110 24.18 24.74 -9.84
C THR A 110 25.03 25.99 -9.57
N VAL A 111 24.90 26.57 -8.36
CA VAL A 111 25.74 27.71 -7.93
C VAL A 111 27.22 27.30 -7.87
N MET A 112 27.51 26.06 -7.49
CA MET A 112 28.87 25.48 -7.50
C MET A 112 29.36 25.11 -8.92
N GLY A 113 28.61 25.41 -9.98
CA GLY A 113 28.98 25.19 -11.37
C GLY A 113 28.68 23.78 -11.93
N SER A 114 27.94 22.96 -11.21
CA SER A 114 27.62 21.58 -11.64
C SER A 114 26.12 21.30 -11.67
N LEU A 115 25.43 21.78 -12.70
CA LEU A 115 24.01 21.49 -12.92
C LEU A 115 23.74 19.98 -13.04
N ALA A 116 24.57 19.27 -13.83
CA ALA A 116 24.41 17.82 -14.03
C ALA A 116 24.59 17.04 -12.73
N GLY A 117 25.60 17.38 -11.92
CA GLY A 117 25.79 16.78 -10.59
C GLY A 117 24.61 17.06 -9.65
N GLY A 118 24.07 18.28 -9.72
CA GLY A 118 22.87 18.66 -8.96
C GLY A 118 21.65 17.79 -9.30
N LEU A 119 21.37 17.59 -10.57
CA LEU A 119 20.25 16.78 -11.03
C LEU A 119 20.41 15.29 -10.65
N ILE A 120 21.63 14.75 -10.79
CA ILE A 120 21.92 13.35 -10.43
C ILE A 120 21.73 13.15 -8.92
N LEU A 121 22.30 14.01 -8.08
CA LEU A 121 22.23 13.87 -6.63
C LEU A 121 20.82 14.18 -6.07
N ALA A 122 20.07 15.09 -6.70
CA ALA A 122 18.71 15.43 -6.31
C ALA A 122 17.66 14.40 -6.77
N SER A 123 17.99 13.56 -7.77
CA SER A 123 17.04 12.63 -8.39
C SER A 123 16.28 11.73 -7.38
N PRO A 124 16.90 11.12 -6.35
CA PRO A 124 16.17 10.30 -5.39
C PRO A 124 15.15 11.13 -4.57
N PHE A 125 15.51 12.36 -4.21
CA PHE A 125 14.61 13.23 -3.43
C PHE A 125 13.42 13.68 -4.28
N LEU A 126 13.66 14.12 -5.51
CA LEU A 126 12.60 14.57 -6.42
C LEU A 126 11.66 13.43 -6.79
N LEU A 127 12.17 12.25 -7.12
CA LEU A 127 11.35 11.10 -7.49
C LEU A 127 10.59 10.53 -6.27
N CYS A 128 11.20 10.38 -5.11
CA CYS A 128 10.50 9.95 -3.90
C CYS A 128 9.46 10.97 -3.45
N GLY A 129 9.76 12.27 -3.53
CA GLY A 129 8.83 13.34 -3.21
C GLY A 129 7.58 13.30 -4.10
N THR A 130 7.76 13.19 -5.42
CA THR A 130 6.63 13.07 -6.38
C THR A 130 5.83 11.81 -6.14
N ILE A 131 6.46 10.66 -5.87
CA ILE A 131 5.77 9.42 -5.53
C ILE A 131 4.93 9.57 -4.25
N CYS A 132 5.48 10.18 -3.20
CA CYS A 132 4.75 10.42 -1.95
C CYS A 132 3.50 11.30 -2.15
N LEU A 133 3.53 12.23 -3.11
CA LEU A 133 2.38 13.08 -3.44
C LEU A 133 1.36 12.37 -4.33
N LEU A 134 1.81 11.69 -5.40
CA LEU A 134 0.96 11.08 -6.41
C LEU A 134 0.39 9.73 -5.96
N VAL A 135 1.21 8.88 -5.33
CA VAL A 135 0.81 7.51 -4.97
C VAL A 135 0.16 7.47 -3.61
N ARG A 136 -1.15 7.21 -3.57
CA ARG A 136 -1.93 7.18 -2.33
C ARG A 136 -1.67 5.92 -1.49
N HIS A 137 -1.43 4.79 -2.16
CA HIS A 137 -1.21 3.50 -1.50
C HIS A 137 0.20 2.98 -1.77
N ARG A 138 0.86 2.45 -0.71
CA ARG A 138 2.18 1.79 -0.81
C ARG A 138 3.30 2.72 -1.31
N ALA A 139 3.23 4.03 -1.05
CA ALA A 139 4.24 5.00 -1.48
C ALA A 139 5.66 4.60 -1.02
N ALA A 140 5.82 4.13 0.22
CA ALA A 140 7.11 3.69 0.74
C ALA A 140 7.75 2.55 -0.07
N LEU A 141 6.96 1.62 -0.57
CA LEU A 141 7.44 0.52 -1.41
C LEU A 141 7.94 1.03 -2.77
N TRP A 142 7.22 1.96 -3.39
CA TRP A 142 7.63 2.57 -4.65
C TRP A 142 8.88 3.46 -4.49
N CYS A 143 8.97 4.20 -3.38
CA CYS A 143 10.20 4.93 -3.04
C CYS A 143 11.39 3.98 -2.86
N GLY A 144 11.20 2.84 -2.20
CA GLY A 144 12.23 1.81 -2.07
C GLY A 144 12.74 1.31 -3.43
N TRP A 145 11.84 1.05 -4.39
CA TRP A 145 12.23 0.68 -5.75
C TRP A 145 13.00 1.78 -6.47
N VAL A 146 12.57 3.04 -6.37
CA VAL A 146 13.27 4.16 -7.00
C VAL A 146 14.67 4.33 -6.42
N VAL A 147 14.82 4.31 -5.11
CA VAL A 147 16.13 4.41 -4.44
C VAL A 147 17.02 3.24 -4.85
N TYR A 148 16.49 2.01 -4.92
CA TYR A 148 17.24 0.84 -5.35
C TYR A 148 17.74 0.98 -6.79
N LEU A 149 16.86 1.37 -7.73
CA LEU A 149 17.22 1.51 -9.15
C LEU A 149 18.24 2.62 -9.38
N LEU A 150 18.11 3.74 -8.66
CA LEU A 150 19.10 4.82 -8.72
C LEU A 150 20.45 4.40 -8.13
N ALA A 151 20.44 3.68 -7.01
CA ALA A 151 21.65 3.12 -6.41
C ALA A 151 22.33 2.11 -7.36
N ASP A 152 21.56 1.23 -8.01
CA ASP A 152 22.06 0.29 -9.02
C ASP A 152 22.70 1.04 -10.19
N ALA A 153 22.03 2.08 -10.73
CA ALA A 153 22.58 2.91 -11.79
C ALA A 153 23.90 3.57 -11.37
N TYR A 154 23.91 4.20 -10.19
CA TYR A 154 25.09 4.87 -9.66
C TYR A 154 26.28 3.91 -9.47
N LEU A 155 26.03 2.73 -8.89
CA LEU A 155 27.07 1.71 -8.70
C LEU A 155 27.60 1.18 -10.03
N ARG A 156 26.75 0.92 -11.01
CA ARG A 156 27.17 0.47 -12.35
C ARG A 156 28.05 1.51 -13.06
N TRP A 157 27.65 2.78 -12.97
CA TRP A 157 28.37 3.87 -13.67
C TRP A 157 29.63 4.30 -12.94
N GLY A 158 29.58 4.42 -11.61
CA GLY A 158 30.69 4.90 -10.80
C GLY A 158 31.74 3.85 -10.49
N THR A 159 31.33 2.60 -10.27
CA THR A 159 32.24 1.54 -9.78
C THR A 159 32.29 0.27 -10.65
N GLY A 160 31.40 0.16 -11.64
CA GLY A 160 31.24 -1.05 -12.45
C GLY A 160 30.65 -2.25 -11.69
N ILE A 161 30.17 -2.03 -10.45
CA ILE A 161 29.57 -3.08 -9.63
C ILE A 161 28.11 -3.26 -10.06
N ASN A 162 27.71 -4.50 -10.34
CA ASN A 162 26.33 -4.86 -10.55
C ASN A 162 26.03 -6.21 -9.89
N PHE A 163 24.77 -6.45 -9.51
CA PHE A 163 24.35 -7.70 -8.84
C PHE A 163 24.60 -8.95 -9.70
N ARG A 164 24.63 -8.83 -11.03
CA ARG A 164 24.91 -9.93 -11.94
C ARG A 164 26.35 -10.42 -11.83
N LEU A 165 27.30 -9.49 -11.66
CA LEU A 165 28.71 -9.83 -11.48
C LEU A 165 28.91 -10.62 -10.20
N THR A 166 28.19 -10.26 -9.13
CA THR A 166 28.23 -10.93 -7.83
C THR A 166 27.76 -12.38 -7.93
N TRP A 167 26.72 -12.64 -8.72
CA TRP A 167 26.20 -14.00 -8.93
C TRP A 167 27.16 -14.87 -9.76
N LEU A 168 27.90 -14.27 -10.69
CA LEU A 168 28.84 -15.00 -11.54
C LEU A 168 30.20 -15.24 -10.86
N THR A 169 30.59 -14.44 -9.85
CA THR A 169 31.85 -14.54 -9.11
C THR A 169 31.68 -15.32 -7.81
N LEU A 170 31.22 -16.57 -7.90
CA LEU A 170 31.20 -17.49 -6.75
C LEU A 170 32.58 -18.07 -6.41
N VAL A 171 33.58 -17.81 -7.23
CA VAL A 171 34.96 -18.29 -7.02
C VAL A 171 35.75 -17.20 -6.33
N PHE A 172 36.21 -17.47 -5.10
CA PHE A 172 37.10 -16.59 -4.34
C PHE A 172 38.52 -16.67 -4.91
N THR A 173 39.01 -15.55 -5.43
CA THR A 173 40.41 -15.42 -5.86
C THR A 173 41.18 -14.53 -4.88
N PRO A 174 42.51 -14.76 -4.66
CA PRO A 174 43.32 -13.94 -3.74
C PRO A 174 43.35 -12.45 -4.07
N GLU A 175 43.14 -12.09 -5.33
CA GLU A 175 43.13 -10.71 -5.82
C GLU A 175 41.76 -10.02 -5.74
N MET A 176 40.77 -10.69 -5.14
CA MET A 176 39.40 -10.19 -5.10
C MET A 176 39.26 -9.01 -4.13
N ASN A 177 38.67 -7.91 -4.61
CA ASN A 177 38.33 -6.78 -3.75
C ASN A 177 37.06 -7.09 -2.93
N TYR A 178 37.24 -7.49 -1.68
CA TYR A 178 36.14 -7.88 -0.78
C TYR A 178 35.11 -6.80 -0.54
N ILE A 179 35.51 -5.51 -0.63
CA ILE A 179 34.58 -4.38 -0.48
C ILE A 179 33.59 -4.36 -1.66
N ARG A 180 34.09 -4.54 -2.88
CA ARG A 180 33.24 -4.60 -4.08
C ARG A 180 32.27 -5.79 -4.02
N LEU A 181 32.77 -6.92 -3.54
CA LEU A 181 31.97 -8.13 -3.34
C LEU A 181 30.87 -7.88 -2.28
N ALA A 182 31.20 -7.30 -1.13
CA ALA A 182 30.23 -6.97 -0.09
C ALA A 182 29.14 -6.01 -0.56
N VAL A 183 29.50 -4.98 -1.34
CA VAL A 183 28.53 -4.05 -1.94
C VAL A 183 27.61 -4.79 -2.92
N GLY A 184 28.16 -5.67 -3.75
CA GLY A 184 27.35 -6.45 -4.69
C GLY A 184 26.37 -7.40 -4.00
N TRP A 185 26.80 -8.07 -2.90
CA TRP A 185 25.90 -8.87 -2.07
C TRP A 185 24.83 -8.03 -1.38
N GLY A 186 25.20 -6.85 -0.86
CA GLY A 186 24.23 -5.91 -0.28
C GLY A 186 23.16 -5.49 -1.28
N GLN A 187 23.57 -5.22 -2.52
CA GLN A 187 22.67 -4.89 -3.62
C GLN A 187 21.74 -6.07 -3.97
N LEU A 188 22.25 -7.29 -4.03
CA LEU A 188 21.46 -8.49 -4.28
C LEU A 188 20.45 -8.75 -3.16
N LEU A 189 20.88 -8.63 -1.90
CA LEU A 189 19.98 -8.78 -0.74
C LEU A 189 18.90 -7.70 -0.73
N GLY A 190 19.23 -6.45 -1.04
CA GLY A 190 18.27 -5.35 -1.18
C GLY A 190 17.23 -5.64 -2.26
N MET A 191 17.65 -6.17 -3.40
CA MET A 191 16.75 -6.59 -4.48
C MET A 191 15.78 -7.69 -4.01
N VAL A 192 16.30 -8.75 -3.39
CA VAL A 192 15.48 -9.86 -2.89
C VAL A 192 14.47 -9.36 -1.85
N LEU A 193 14.92 -8.51 -0.92
CA LEU A 193 14.06 -7.91 0.10
C LEU A 193 12.91 -7.10 -0.54
N LEU A 194 13.21 -6.24 -1.52
CA LEU A 194 12.19 -5.45 -2.21
C LEU A 194 11.20 -6.32 -2.98
N VAL A 195 11.67 -7.37 -3.64
CA VAL A 195 10.80 -8.35 -4.30
C VAL A 195 9.87 -9.02 -3.29
N LEU A 196 10.41 -9.50 -2.16
CA LEU A 196 9.62 -10.14 -1.10
C LEU A 196 8.59 -9.17 -0.49
N LEU A 197 8.99 -7.93 -0.22
CA LEU A 197 8.08 -6.88 0.28
C LEU A 197 6.97 -6.57 -0.73
N THR A 198 7.30 -6.56 -2.04
CA THR A 198 6.31 -6.36 -3.09
C THR A 198 5.33 -7.52 -3.13
N VAL A 199 5.79 -8.76 -3.18
CA VAL A 199 4.95 -9.96 -3.15
C VAL A 199 4.07 -9.96 -1.88
N ARG A 200 4.64 -9.69 -0.71
CA ARG A 200 3.88 -9.61 0.55
C ARG A 200 2.82 -8.50 0.52
N SER A 201 3.16 -7.34 -0.02
CA SER A 201 2.26 -6.19 -0.10
C SER A 201 1.06 -6.44 -1.02
N PHE A 202 1.26 -7.14 -2.14
CA PHE A 202 0.19 -7.47 -3.08
C PHE A 202 -0.51 -8.80 -2.78
N ARG A 203 -0.04 -9.55 -1.79
CA ARG A 203 -0.57 -10.87 -1.41
C ARG A 203 -2.07 -10.90 -1.10
N MET A 204 -2.64 -9.78 -0.63
CA MET A 204 -4.07 -9.67 -0.29
C MET A 204 -4.97 -9.32 -1.49
N THR A 205 -4.40 -9.01 -2.64
CA THR A 205 -5.16 -8.70 -3.85
C THR A 205 -5.72 -10.03 -4.41
N ARG A 206 -7.04 -10.20 -4.39
CA ARG A 206 -7.69 -11.39 -4.99
C ARG A 206 -7.71 -11.21 -6.51
N LEU A 207 -7.00 -12.06 -7.21
CA LEU A 207 -7.09 -12.19 -8.66
C LEU A 207 -8.00 -13.38 -8.95
N GLU A 208 -9.11 -13.15 -9.63
CA GLU A 208 -9.93 -14.26 -10.12
C GLU A 208 -9.13 -15.11 -11.11
N PRO A 209 -9.07 -16.44 -10.90
CA PRO A 209 -8.38 -17.35 -11.80
C PRO A 209 -9.17 -17.44 -13.10
N ASP A 210 -8.67 -16.75 -14.13
CA ASP A 210 -9.15 -16.83 -15.50
C ASP A 210 -8.11 -17.60 -16.35
N HIS A 211 -8.57 -18.40 -17.28
CA HIS A 211 -7.71 -19.19 -18.18
C HIS A 211 -6.74 -18.28 -18.96
N ARG A 212 -7.19 -17.09 -19.35
CA ARG A 212 -6.36 -16.06 -20.01
C ARG A 212 -5.21 -15.58 -19.11
N LYS A 213 -5.47 -15.34 -17.82
CA LYS A 213 -4.46 -14.84 -16.87
C LYS A 213 -3.36 -15.87 -16.61
N THR A 214 -3.73 -17.16 -16.54
CA THR A 214 -2.73 -18.24 -16.37
C THR A 214 -1.85 -18.39 -17.62
N TRP A 215 -2.42 -18.23 -18.81
CA TRP A 215 -1.70 -18.28 -20.07
C TRP A 215 -0.74 -17.11 -20.24
N ILE A 216 -1.17 -15.89 -19.92
CA ILE A 216 -0.33 -14.69 -19.90
C ILE A 216 0.86 -14.87 -18.93
N LEU A 217 0.62 -15.47 -17.77
CA LEU A 217 1.67 -15.77 -16.80
C LEU A 217 2.71 -16.75 -17.37
N GLN A 218 2.29 -17.82 -18.05
CA GLN A 218 3.18 -18.78 -18.68
C GLN A 218 4.01 -18.16 -19.80
N ILE A 219 3.38 -17.36 -20.67
CA ILE A 219 4.10 -16.59 -21.72
C ILE A 219 5.10 -15.65 -21.09
N GLY A 220 4.73 -14.94 -20.01
CA GLY A 220 5.64 -14.04 -19.30
C GLY A 220 6.89 -14.74 -18.79
N TRP A 221 6.77 -15.93 -18.20
CA TRP A 221 7.91 -16.76 -17.80
C TRP A 221 8.77 -17.18 -19.00
N GLY A 222 8.15 -17.59 -20.10
CA GLY A 222 8.84 -17.94 -21.35
C GLY A 222 9.64 -16.76 -21.90
N LEU A 223 9.05 -15.56 -21.97
CA LEU A 223 9.72 -14.33 -22.40
C LEU A 223 10.89 -13.95 -21.50
N LEU A 224 10.74 -14.13 -20.19
CA LEU A 224 11.81 -13.85 -19.23
C LEU A 224 13.02 -14.77 -19.46
N LEU A 225 12.79 -16.06 -19.66
CA LEU A 225 13.83 -17.04 -19.96
C LEU A 225 14.47 -16.77 -21.34
N LEU A 226 13.67 -16.52 -22.37
CA LEU A 226 14.16 -16.24 -23.72
C LEU A 226 15.01 -14.96 -23.75
N SER A 227 14.56 -13.90 -23.10
CA SER A 227 15.31 -12.65 -23.00
C SER A 227 16.66 -12.82 -22.28
N SER A 228 16.74 -13.74 -21.31
CA SER A 228 17.99 -14.05 -20.60
C SER A 228 18.98 -14.82 -21.48
N LEU A 229 18.46 -15.65 -22.38
CA LEU A 229 19.27 -16.42 -23.34
C LEU A 229 19.79 -15.52 -24.46
N LEU A 230 18.93 -14.70 -25.06
CA LEU A 230 19.28 -13.81 -26.17
C LEU A 230 20.37 -12.78 -25.80
N LEU A 231 20.31 -12.23 -24.59
CA LEU A 231 21.32 -11.27 -24.12
C LEU A 231 22.70 -11.92 -23.87
N ARG A 232 22.76 -13.24 -23.65
CA ARG A 232 24.04 -13.96 -23.57
C ARG A 232 24.74 -14.09 -24.92
N ILE A 233 23.98 -14.11 -26.02
CA ILE A 233 24.46 -14.32 -27.37
C ILE A 233 24.97 -13.00 -28.00
N TRP A 234 24.44 -11.84 -27.53
CA TRP A 234 24.57 -10.54 -28.19
C TRP A 234 25.48 -9.54 -27.43
N ILE A 235 26.62 -9.97 -26.88
CA ILE A 235 27.53 -9.09 -26.11
C ILE A 235 28.51 -8.41 -27.05
N GLY A 236 28.23 -7.15 -27.42
CA GLY A 236 29.15 -6.23 -28.09
C GLY A 236 29.53 -5.05 -27.19
N GLU A 237 30.78 -4.62 -27.24
CA GLU A 237 31.43 -3.68 -26.29
C GLU A 237 31.26 -2.19 -26.61
N THR A 238 30.06 -1.68 -26.82
CA THR A 238 29.87 -0.24 -26.97
C THR A 238 29.21 0.42 -25.78
N ARG A 239 29.56 1.67 -25.44
CA ARG A 239 29.07 2.45 -24.29
C ARG A 239 27.54 2.63 -24.31
N TRP A 240 26.93 2.78 -25.45
CA TRP A 240 25.49 2.83 -25.66
C TRP A 240 24.80 1.50 -25.33
N PHE A 241 25.50 0.41 -25.53
CA PHE A 241 25.04 -0.93 -25.25
C PHE A 241 24.92 -1.19 -23.75
N SER A 242 25.75 -0.57 -22.91
CA SER A 242 25.67 -0.70 -21.46
C SER A 242 24.39 -0.09 -20.87
N MET A 243 23.89 1.01 -21.45
CA MET A 243 22.59 1.59 -21.06
C MET A 243 21.41 0.69 -21.42
N LEU A 244 21.43 0.14 -22.64
CA LEU A 244 20.42 -0.82 -23.10
C LEU A 244 20.39 -2.08 -22.24
N LEU A 245 21.56 -2.59 -21.87
CA LEU A 245 21.67 -3.74 -20.95
C LEU A 245 21.10 -3.43 -19.57
N MET A 246 21.38 -2.25 -19.04
CA MET A 246 20.83 -1.80 -17.76
C MET A 246 19.29 -1.71 -17.81
N ALA A 247 18.75 -1.09 -18.84
CA ALA A 247 17.31 -0.99 -19.05
C ALA A 247 16.66 -2.38 -19.20
N ALA A 248 17.32 -3.30 -19.93
CA ALA A 248 16.86 -4.68 -20.08
C ALA A 248 16.89 -5.46 -18.75
N ASP A 249 17.92 -5.28 -17.92
CA ASP A 249 17.97 -5.89 -16.59
C ASP A 249 16.86 -5.37 -15.68
N TRP A 250 16.58 -4.07 -15.73
CA TRP A 250 15.46 -3.47 -14.96
C TRP A 250 14.09 -3.93 -15.44
N ALA A 251 13.90 -4.02 -16.76
CA ALA A 251 12.67 -4.56 -17.34
C ALA A 251 12.44 -6.01 -16.93
N ARG A 252 13.49 -6.82 -16.89
CA ARG A 252 13.42 -8.22 -16.41
C ARG A 252 13.10 -8.30 -14.93
N LEU A 253 13.72 -7.45 -14.11
CA LEU A 253 13.44 -7.40 -12.68
C LEU A 253 11.98 -7.00 -12.43
N ALA A 254 11.47 -6.02 -13.18
CA ALA A 254 10.06 -5.63 -13.11
C ALA A 254 9.14 -6.79 -13.55
N LEU A 255 9.45 -7.44 -14.66
CA LEU A 255 8.70 -8.59 -15.15
C LEU A 255 8.71 -9.74 -14.14
N LEU A 256 9.87 -10.08 -13.57
CA LEU A 256 10.02 -11.10 -12.53
C LEU A 256 9.13 -10.79 -11.31
N THR A 257 9.17 -9.55 -10.82
CA THR A 257 8.35 -9.15 -9.65
C THR A 257 6.86 -9.24 -9.94
N VAL A 258 6.42 -8.84 -11.14
CA VAL A 258 5.01 -8.96 -11.56
C VAL A 258 4.60 -10.43 -11.66
N LEU A 259 5.42 -11.28 -12.30
CA LEU A 259 5.13 -12.71 -12.43
C LEU A 259 5.06 -13.44 -11.09
N LEU A 260 5.98 -13.13 -10.17
CA LEU A 260 5.96 -13.70 -8.82
C LEU A 260 4.73 -13.26 -8.03
N THR A 261 4.39 -11.95 -8.07
CA THR A 261 3.21 -11.43 -7.37
C THR A 261 1.91 -12.04 -7.92
N ALA A 262 1.76 -12.09 -9.24
CA ALA A 262 0.60 -12.68 -9.88
C ALA A 262 0.50 -14.19 -9.59
N GLY A 263 1.62 -14.91 -9.65
CA GLY A 263 1.69 -16.34 -9.33
C GLY A 263 1.25 -16.66 -7.91
N VAL A 264 1.75 -15.90 -6.92
CA VAL A 264 1.36 -16.06 -5.51
C VAL A 264 -0.12 -15.73 -5.29
N CYS A 265 -0.64 -14.68 -5.94
CA CYS A 265 -2.05 -14.32 -5.84
C CYS A 265 -2.96 -15.40 -6.44
N LEU A 266 -2.63 -15.95 -7.61
CA LEU A 266 -3.38 -17.03 -8.27
C LEU A 266 -3.31 -18.36 -7.50
N TRP A 267 -2.14 -18.71 -6.96
CA TRP A 267 -1.95 -19.93 -6.17
C TRP A 267 -2.83 -19.91 -4.90
N ARG A 268 -2.91 -18.76 -4.23
CA ARG A 268 -3.77 -18.61 -3.04
C ARG A 268 -5.25 -18.69 -3.36
N THR A 269 -5.71 -18.08 -4.45
CA THR A 269 -7.11 -18.16 -4.87
C THR A 269 -7.52 -19.58 -5.25
N LYS A 270 -6.61 -20.39 -5.79
CA LYS A 270 -6.84 -21.82 -6.01
C LYS A 270 -6.96 -22.60 -4.70
N ARG A 271 -6.07 -22.35 -3.73
CA ARG A 271 -6.04 -23.07 -2.44
C ARG A 271 -7.20 -22.71 -1.51
N GLY A 272 -7.84 -21.56 -1.68
CA GLY A 272 -9.02 -21.16 -0.92
C GLY A 272 -10.35 -21.62 -1.52
N LYS A 273 -10.32 -22.34 -2.67
CA LYS A 273 -11.49 -22.94 -3.32
C LYS A 273 -11.57 -24.47 -3.12
N ASN A 274 -10.50 -25.08 -2.62
CA ASN A 274 -10.45 -26.48 -2.15
C ASN A 274 -10.50 -26.49 -0.62
#